data_3d6486ec73029ec1eb18abdfc8dafdac
#
_entry.id   3d6486ec73029ec1eb18abdfc8dafdac
#
_cell.length_a   1.000
_cell.length_b   1.000
_cell.length_c   1.000
_cell.angle_alpha   90.00
_cell.angle_beta   90.00
_cell.angle_gamma   90.00
#
_symmetry.space_group_name_H-M   'P 1'
#
loop_
_entity.id
_entity.type
_entity.pdbx_description
1 polymer ?
#
loop_
_entity_poly.entity_id
_entity_poly.type
_entity_poly.pdbx_seq_one_letter_code
_entity_poly.pdbx_strand_id
1 'polypeptide(L)'
;ELAGIIQLKQPEAVQSADVAFGELTLVVNLANLSALVETLRDDPACRFSTLVDITAIDNPERSARFDVVYHFLSMYRNHRIRVKVAVREDEMVPSVIGLYPAANWFEREVFDMFGILFSGH
;
A
#
# COMPACT_ATOMS: atom_id res chain seq x y z
N GLU A 1 0.57 17.63 9.48
CA GLU A 1 -0.05 16.35 9.81
C GLU A 1 0.49 15.24 8.91
N LEU A 2 0.10 14.00 9.17
CA LEU A 2 0.74 12.84 8.54
C LEU A 2 0.62 12.84 7.01
N ALA A 3 -0.55 13.14 6.49
CA ALA A 3 -0.75 13.18 5.02
C ALA A 3 0.15 14.20 4.36
N GLY A 4 0.28 15.39 4.95
CA GLY A 4 1.15 16.42 4.41
C GLY A 4 2.62 16.02 4.43
N ILE A 5 3.06 15.35 5.49
CA ILE A 5 4.44 14.87 5.59
C ILE A 5 4.72 13.84 4.49
N ILE A 6 3.83 12.89 4.29
CA ILE A 6 4.01 11.85 3.28
C ILE A 6 4.01 12.47 1.87
N GLN A 7 3.13 13.41 1.59
CA GLN A 7 3.10 14.08 0.30
C GLN A 7 4.37 14.87 0.01
N LEU A 8 4.96 15.48 1.03
CA LEU A 8 6.24 16.18 0.89
C LEU A 8 7.40 15.23 0.58
N LYS A 9 7.39 14.05 1.21
CA LYS A 9 8.46 13.06 1.02
C LYS A 9 8.33 12.32 -0.31
N GLN A 10 7.09 12.06 -0.76
CA GLN A 10 6.83 11.31 -1.98
C GLN A 10 5.76 12.02 -2.82
N PRO A 11 6.07 13.19 -3.37
CA PRO A 11 5.05 14.01 -4.03
C PRO A 11 4.49 13.39 -5.30
N GLU A 12 5.24 12.53 -5.97
CA GLU A 12 4.79 11.89 -7.20
C GLU A 12 4.04 10.58 -6.96
N ALA A 13 4.13 10.02 -5.77
CA ALA A 13 3.52 8.73 -5.46
C ALA A 13 2.04 8.85 -5.11
N VAL A 14 1.69 9.87 -4.35
CA VAL A 14 0.35 10.01 -3.77
C VAL A 14 -0.58 10.72 -4.73
N GLN A 15 -1.60 10.01 -5.21
CA GLN A 15 -2.64 10.58 -6.08
C GLN A 15 -3.72 11.28 -5.27
N SER A 16 -4.08 10.73 -4.12
CA SER A 16 -5.04 11.37 -3.22
C SER A 16 -4.83 10.89 -1.80
N ALA A 17 -5.31 11.69 -0.85
CA ALA A 17 -5.24 11.36 0.57
C ALA A 17 -6.56 11.76 1.21
N ASP A 18 -7.10 10.88 2.06
CA ASP A 18 -8.38 11.10 2.72
C ASP A 18 -8.32 10.57 4.15
N VAL A 19 -8.93 11.30 5.07
CA VAL A 19 -9.00 10.89 6.48
C VAL A 19 -10.47 10.67 6.83
N ALA A 20 -10.78 9.46 7.27
CA ALA A 20 -12.11 9.11 7.70
C ALA A 20 -12.02 8.19 8.91
N PHE A 21 -12.82 8.46 9.94
CA PHE A 21 -12.87 7.64 11.16
C PHE A 21 -11.47 7.46 11.80
N GLY A 22 -10.65 8.50 11.72
CA GLY A 22 -9.32 8.48 12.31
C GLY A 22 -8.28 7.69 11.54
N GLU A 23 -8.61 7.19 10.35
CA GLU A 23 -7.69 6.43 9.52
C GLU A 23 -7.39 7.18 8.22
N LEU A 24 -6.11 7.28 7.89
CA LEU A 24 -5.66 7.90 6.64
C LEU A 24 -5.66 6.87 5.53
N THR A 25 -6.26 7.22 4.39
CA THR A 25 -6.21 6.41 3.17
C THR A 25 -5.46 7.18 2.10
N LEU A 26 -4.41 6.57 1.56
CA LEU A 26 -3.65 7.11 0.44
C LEU A 26 -3.93 6.29 -0.80
N VAL A 27 -4.25 6.96 -1.90
CA VAL A 27 -4.28 6.32 -3.22
C VAL A 27 -2.97 6.66 -3.90
N VAL A 28 -2.20 5.64 -4.28
CA VAL A 28 -0.85 5.85 -4.80
C VAL A 28 -0.72 5.20 -6.17
N ASN A 29 0.29 5.66 -6.92
CA ASN A 29 0.60 5.06 -8.21
C ASN A 29 1.40 3.77 -8.05
N LEU A 30 1.13 2.81 -8.94
CA LEU A 30 1.80 1.52 -8.90
C LEU A 30 3.32 1.65 -9.03
N ALA A 31 3.77 2.55 -9.90
CA ALA A 31 5.20 2.73 -10.16
C ALA A 31 5.99 3.20 -8.93
N ASN A 32 5.33 3.89 -8.00
CA ASN A 32 5.98 4.47 -6.82
C ASN A 32 5.65 3.72 -5.53
N LEU A 33 4.99 2.58 -5.63
CA LEU A 33 4.52 1.86 -4.45
C LEU A 33 5.66 1.47 -3.51
N SER A 34 6.71 0.85 -4.03
CA SER A 34 7.84 0.40 -3.20
C SER A 34 8.53 1.55 -2.49
N ALA A 35 8.76 2.66 -3.19
CA ALA A 35 9.41 3.83 -2.60
C ALA A 35 8.54 4.44 -1.51
N LEU A 36 7.23 4.52 -1.73
CA LEU A 36 6.31 5.04 -0.72
C LEU A 36 6.30 4.15 0.52
N VAL A 37 6.20 2.84 0.34
CA VAL A 37 6.14 1.88 1.45
C VAL A 37 7.44 1.93 2.25
N GLU A 38 8.58 2.07 1.58
CA GLU A 38 9.86 2.22 2.28
C GLU A 38 9.87 3.49 3.13
N THR A 39 9.34 4.59 2.61
CA THR A 39 9.22 5.84 3.37
C THR A 39 8.32 5.65 4.59
N LEU A 40 7.20 4.96 4.44
CA LEU A 40 6.31 4.70 5.58
C LEU A 40 6.99 3.90 6.68
N ARG A 41 7.86 2.97 6.30
CA ARG A 41 8.59 2.16 7.27
C ARG A 41 9.69 2.95 7.98
N ASP A 42 10.47 3.72 7.22
CA ASP A 42 11.76 4.24 7.68
C ASP A 42 11.72 5.69 8.14
N ASP A 43 10.79 6.51 7.66
CA ASP A 43 10.76 7.92 8.02
C ASP A 43 10.41 8.08 9.51
N PRO A 44 11.19 8.87 10.26
CA PRO A 44 10.93 9.05 11.70
C PRO A 44 9.55 9.59 12.03
N ALA A 45 8.93 10.34 11.13
CA ALA A 45 7.58 10.85 11.34
C ALA A 45 6.50 9.80 11.09
N CYS A 46 6.84 8.71 10.42
CA CYS A 46 5.88 7.66 10.02
C CYS A 46 6.02 6.40 10.87
N ARG A 47 7.12 5.69 10.71
CA ARG A 47 7.46 4.47 11.45
C ARG A 47 6.35 3.43 11.47
N PHE A 48 5.79 3.13 10.29
CA PHE A 48 4.81 2.06 10.15
C PHE A 48 5.54 0.72 10.13
N SER A 49 5.80 0.19 11.31
CA SER A 49 6.62 -1.01 11.49
C SER A 49 5.88 -2.30 11.19
N THR A 50 4.56 -2.27 11.16
CA THR A 50 3.75 -3.48 11.01
C THR A 50 2.88 -3.40 9.76
N LEU A 51 3.04 -4.38 8.88
CA LEU A 51 2.08 -4.62 7.81
C LEU A 51 1.01 -5.55 8.37
N VAL A 52 -0.20 -5.04 8.51
CA VAL A 52 -1.31 -5.77 9.11
C VAL A 52 -1.86 -6.80 8.13
N ASP A 53 -2.13 -6.38 6.91
CA ASP A 53 -2.58 -7.28 5.84
C ASP A 53 -2.46 -6.61 4.47
N ILE A 54 -2.66 -7.43 3.44
CA ILE A 54 -2.84 -6.97 2.06
C ILE A 54 -4.10 -7.66 1.55
N THR A 55 -5.05 -6.89 1.04
CA THR A 55 -6.28 -7.41 0.45
C THR A 55 -6.46 -6.85 -0.95
N ALA A 56 -7.48 -7.30 -1.65
CA ALA A 56 -7.81 -6.76 -2.96
C ALA A 56 -9.31 -6.63 -3.10
N ILE A 57 -9.72 -5.65 -3.91
CA ILE A 57 -11.12 -5.43 -4.24
C ILE A 57 -11.22 -5.53 -5.77
N ASP A 58 -12.16 -6.34 -6.24
CA ASP A 58 -12.40 -6.53 -7.67
C ASP A 58 -13.49 -5.56 -8.13
N ASN A 59 -13.13 -4.70 -9.08
CA ASN A 59 -14.04 -3.75 -9.71
C ASN A 59 -14.09 -4.03 -11.21
N PRO A 60 -14.86 -5.06 -11.64
CA PRO A 60 -14.78 -5.57 -13.02
C PRO A 60 -15.17 -4.55 -14.09
N GLU A 61 -15.85 -3.48 -13.72
CA GLU A 61 -16.28 -2.45 -14.68
C GLU A 61 -15.18 -1.42 -14.98
N ARG A 62 -14.09 -1.40 -14.20
CA ARG A 62 -13.01 -0.45 -14.41
C ARG A 62 -11.92 -1.08 -15.27
N SER A 63 -11.18 -0.24 -16.01
CA SER A 63 -10.00 -0.69 -16.75
C SER A 63 -8.89 -1.13 -15.78
N ALA A 64 -8.65 -0.39 -14.71
CA ALA A 64 -7.81 -0.83 -13.60
C ALA A 64 -8.71 -1.61 -12.64
N ARG A 65 -8.87 -2.89 -12.92
CA ARG A 65 -9.90 -3.73 -12.33
C ARG A 65 -9.77 -3.91 -10.82
N PHE A 66 -8.53 -4.04 -10.33
CA PHE A 66 -8.29 -4.36 -8.93
C PHE A 66 -7.80 -3.16 -8.15
N ASP A 67 -8.25 -3.05 -6.90
CA ASP A 67 -7.59 -2.20 -5.90
C ASP A 67 -6.87 -3.13 -4.94
N VAL A 68 -5.54 -3.03 -4.87
CA VAL A 68 -4.76 -3.74 -3.85
C VAL A 68 -4.63 -2.79 -2.67
N VAL A 69 -5.03 -3.26 -1.51
CA VAL A 69 -5.14 -2.43 -0.30
C VAL A 69 -4.20 -2.98 0.77
N TYR A 70 -3.30 -2.12 1.22
CA TYR A 70 -2.32 -2.43 2.26
C TYR A 70 -2.72 -1.71 3.53
N HIS A 71 -2.75 -2.44 4.65
CA HIS A 71 -3.02 -1.84 5.95
C HIS A 71 -1.74 -1.89 6.80
N PHE A 72 -1.31 -0.72 7.28
CA PHE A 72 -0.11 -0.59 8.11
C PHE A 72 -0.46 0.02 9.45
N LEU A 73 0.35 -0.34 10.44
CA LEU A 73 0.21 0.17 11.81
C LEU A 73 1.54 0.70 12.30
N SER A 74 1.53 1.89 12.87
CA SER A 74 2.66 2.44 13.61
C SER A 74 2.37 2.36 15.10
N MET A 75 3.08 1.49 15.80
CA MET A 75 2.93 1.38 17.26
C MET A 75 3.58 2.55 17.98
N TYR A 76 4.61 3.13 17.38
CA TYR A 76 5.30 4.30 17.96
C TYR A 76 4.44 5.55 17.95
N ARG A 77 3.65 5.73 16.89
CA ARG A 77 2.81 6.93 16.71
C ARG A 77 1.33 6.65 16.95
N ASN A 78 0.97 5.40 17.19
CA ASN A 78 -0.42 4.97 17.35
C ASN A 78 -1.29 5.41 16.14
N HIS A 79 -0.74 5.25 14.95
CA HIS A 79 -1.41 5.59 13.69
C HIS A 79 -1.69 4.35 12.87
N ARG A 80 -2.79 4.39 12.13
CA ARG A 80 -3.10 3.40 11.10
C ARG A 80 -3.20 4.08 9.75
N ILE A 81 -2.74 3.40 8.72
CA ILE A 81 -2.80 3.94 7.36
C ILE A 81 -3.22 2.82 6.40
N ARG A 82 -4.02 3.22 5.43
CA ARG A 82 -4.43 2.36 4.32
C ARG A 82 -3.81 2.90 3.04
N VAL A 83 -3.15 2.04 2.28
CA VAL A 83 -2.57 2.40 0.99
C VAL A 83 -3.28 1.61 -0.09
N LYS A 84 -3.88 2.30 -1.06
CA LYS A 84 -4.61 1.68 -2.18
C LYS A 84 -3.86 1.93 -3.48
N VAL A 85 -3.76 0.88 -4.28
CA VAL A 85 -3.14 0.94 -5.60
C VAL A 85 -4.09 0.31 -6.61
N ALA A 86 -4.42 1.05 -7.66
CA ALA A 86 -5.23 0.53 -8.76
C ALA A 86 -4.34 -0.30 -9.69
N VAL A 87 -4.77 -1.51 -10.03
CA VAL A 87 -3.98 -2.48 -10.79
C VAL A 87 -4.83 -3.05 -11.92
N ARG A 88 -4.26 -3.05 -13.14
CA ARG A 88 -4.89 -3.69 -14.29
C ARG A 88 -4.63 -5.18 -14.25
N GLU A 89 -5.44 -5.95 -14.98
CA GLU A 89 -5.30 -7.40 -15.01
C GLU A 89 -3.95 -7.88 -15.51
N ASP A 90 -3.31 -7.10 -16.39
CA ASP A 90 -2.04 -7.47 -17.01
C ASP A 90 -0.82 -6.87 -16.31
N GLU A 91 -1.02 -6.16 -15.20
CA GLU A 91 0.08 -5.53 -14.47
C GLU A 91 0.56 -6.39 -13.32
N MET A 92 1.87 -6.29 -13.03
CA MET A 92 2.46 -6.90 -11.83
C MET A 92 2.64 -5.83 -10.78
N VAL A 93 2.40 -6.20 -9.52
CA VAL A 93 2.60 -5.30 -8.38
C VAL A 93 3.99 -5.56 -7.80
N PRO A 94 4.80 -4.51 -7.56
CA PRO A 94 6.09 -4.72 -6.90
C PRO A 94 5.89 -5.36 -5.52
N SER A 95 6.62 -6.43 -5.24
CA SER A 95 6.56 -7.08 -3.93
C SER A 95 7.18 -6.20 -2.86
N VAL A 96 6.59 -6.19 -1.66
CA VAL A 96 7.14 -5.48 -0.51
C VAL A 96 7.74 -6.44 0.52
N ILE A 97 8.01 -7.69 0.11
CA ILE A 97 8.62 -8.71 0.97
C ILE A 97 9.95 -8.24 1.57
N GLY A 98 10.75 -7.51 0.80
CA GLY A 98 12.03 -6.99 1.28
C GLY A 98 11.88 -5.94 2.36
N LEU A 99 10.73 -5.31 2.46
CA LEU A 99 10.45 -4.29 3.47
C LEU A 99 9.68 -4.86 4.66
N TYR A 100 8.76 -5.80 4.39
CA TYR A 100 7.93 -6.44 5.42
C TYR A 100 7.86 -7.93 5.13
N PRO A 101 8.58 -8.77 5.88
CA PRO A 101 8.56 -10.21 5.61
C PRO A 101 7.16 -10.85 5.66
N ALA A 102 6.25 -10.30 6.46
CA ALA A 102 4.87 -10.80 6.50
C ALA A 102 4.15 -10.70 5.15
N ALA A 103 4.63 -9.85 4.25
CA ALA A 103 4.06 -9.72 2.91
C ALA A 103 4.13 -11.03 2.12
N ASN A 104 5.07 -11.92 2.45
CA ASN A 104 5.15 -13.22 1.79
C ASN A 104 3.81 -13.95 1.82
N TRP A 105 3.19 -14.01 2.99
CA TRP A 105 1.91 -14.67 3.17
C TRP A 105 0.78 -13.91 2.49
N PHE A 106 0.69 -12.61 2.73
CA PHE A 106 -0.42 -11.80 2.24
C PHE A 106 -0.42 -11.68 0.71
N GLU A 107 0.75 -11.53 0.09
CA GLU A 107 0.85 -11.46 -1.37
C GLU A 107 0.44 -12.79 -2.00
N ARG A 108 0.81 -13.89 -1.37
CA ARG A 108 0.42 -15.21 -1.85
C ARG A 108 -1.10 -15.40 -1.79
N GLU A 109 -1.73 -14.95 -0.71
CA GLU A 109 -3.20 -15.04 -0.59
C GLU A 109 -3.89 -14.23 -1.69
N VAL A 110 -3.40 -13.02 -1.97
CA VAL A 110 -3.98 -12.18 -3.01
C VAL A 110 -3.82 -12.83 -4.38
N PHE A 111 -2.65 -13.41 -4.65
CA PHE A 111 -2.44 -14.15 -5.89
C PHE A 111 -3.41 -15.31 -6.01
N ASP A 112 -3.57 -16.11 -4.96
CA ASP A 112 -4.43 -17.29 -4.98
C ASP A 112 -5.90 -16.93 -5.20
N MET A 113 -6.35 -15.82 -4.63
CA MET A 113 -7.76 -15.43 -4.71
C MET A 113 -8.10 -14.61 -5.96
N PHE A 114 -7.17 -13.79 -6.46
CA PHE A 114 -7.45 -12.81 -7.51
C PHE A 114 -6.57 -12.96 -8.74
N GLY A 115 -5.54 -13.78 -8.68
CA GLY A 115 -4.60 -13.93 -9.79
C GLY A 115 -3.65 -12.74 -9.98
N ILE A 116 -3.56 -11.85 -9.00
CA ILE A 116 -2.67 -10.69 -9.08
C ILE A 116 -1.23 -11.15 -8.82
N LEU A 117 -0.34 -10.88 -9.78
CA LEU A 117 1.07 -11.26 -9.68
C LEU A 117 1.89 -10.18 -8.99
N PHE A 118 2.82 -10.61 -8.16
CA PHE A 118 3.76 -9.72 -7.46
C PHE A 118 5.17 -9.99 -7.97
N SER A 119 5.82 -8.95 -8.50
CA SER A 119 7.19 -9.09 -9.01
C SER A 119 8.18 -9.16 -7.86
N GLY A 120 9.17 -10.05 -7.97
CA GLY A 120 10.17 -10.23 -6.93
C GLY A 120 9.72 -11.09 -5.76
N HIS A 121 8.57 -11.70 -5.88
CA HIS A 121 8.06 -12.59 -4.81
C HIS A 121 8.69 -13.98 -4.87
#